data_5caa8e78165fbc08b0a757e24b4b20fa
#
_entry.id   5caa8e78165fbc08b0a757e24b4b20fa
#
_cell.length_a   1.000
_cell.length_b   1.000
_cell.length_c   1.000
_cell.angle_alpha   90.00
_cell.angle_beta   90.00
_cell.angle_gamma   90.00
#
_symmetry.space_group_name_H-M   'P 1'
#
loop_
_entity.id
_entity.type
_entity.pdbx_description
1 polymer ?
#
loop_
_entity_poly.entity_id
_entity_poly.type
_entity_poly.pdbx_seq_one_letter_code
_entity_poly.pdbx_strand_id
1 'polypeptide(L)'
;MTVGALGKPIELFHSAQRMATSGERISFAYLGPVEWDNMGNISYGLWIHLAPGSDWRFDDIRTAGAVTLSLDDGAAVLSPIEAPKLGRSPYQPVVPWGQTAYFNLDVQMLKRMASSQKIELDFKAAGGAAVRFTAGGDARETLVRYLHWRGY
;
A
#
# COMPACT_ATOMS: atom_id res chain seq x y z
N MET A 1 2.11 5.50 -22.97
CA MET A 1 1.76 4.65 -21.80
C MET A 1 0.57 5.23 -21.06
N THR A 2 -0.41 4.40 -20.78
CA THR A 2 -1.57 4.78 -19.98
C THR A 2 -1.43 4.22 -18.57
N VAL A 3 -1.83 5.02 -17.58
CA VAL A 3 -1.72 4.63 -16.17
C VAL A 3 -3.12 4.66 -15.55
N GLY A 4 -3.53 3.53 -14.98
CA GLY A 4 -4.78 3.40 -14.25
C GLY A 4 -4.54 3.33 -12.76
N ALA A 5 -5.20 4.18 -11.98
CA ALA A 5 -5.02 4.26 -10.54
C ALA A 5 -6.32 4.69 -9.85
N LEU A 6 -6.34 4.56 -8.52
CA LEU A 6 -7.42 5.15 -7.72
C LEU A 6 -7.31 6.69 -7.75
N GLY A 7 -8.41 7.37 -7.53
CA GLY A 7 -8.40 8.84 -7.37
C GLY A 7 -7.62 9.28 -6.14
N LYS A 8 -7.69 8.49 -5.07
CA LYS A 8 -6.91 8.68 -3.84
C LYS A 8 -6.40 7.33 -3.35
N PRO A 9 -5.20 7.27 -2.76
CA PRO A 9 -4.73 6.02 -2.16
C PRO A 9 -5.57 5.66 -0.94
N ILE A 10 -5.56 4.37 -0.62
CA ILE A 10 -6.23 3.86 0.57
C ILE A 10 -5.35 4.15 1.78
N GLU A 11 -5.94 4.73 2.82
CA GLU A 11 -5.26 5.08 4.06
C GLU A 11 -5.37 3.95 5.08
N LEU A 12 -4.25 3.65 5.74
CA LEU A 12 -4.17 2.62 6.77
C LEU A 12 -3.67 3.24 8.08
N PHE A 13 -4.23 2.77 9.18
CA PHE A 13 -3.97 3.28 10.53
C PHE A 13 -3.42 2.20 11.43
N HIS A 14 -2.49 2.57 12.29
CA HIS A 14 -2.02 1.71 13.37
C HIS A 14 -3.02 1.75 14.53
N SER A 15 -3.36 0.60 15.09
CA SER A 15 -4.37 0.48 16.15
C SER A 15 -4.03 1.26 17.43
N ALA A 16 -2.73 1.44 17.73
CA ALA A 16 -2.26 2.18 18.88
C ALA A 16 -2.40 3.70 18.76
N GLN A 17 -2.82 4.23 17.60
CA GLN A 17 -2.94 5.68 17.38
C GLN A 17 -3.90 6.36 18.35
N ARG A 18 -4.90 5.63 18.85
CA ARG A 18 -5.86 6.15 19.83
C ARG A 18 -5.22 6.51 21.16
N MET A 19 -4.00 6.00 21.41
CA MET A 19 -3.25 6.21 22.65
C MET A 19 -2.18 7.30 22.50
N ALA A 20 -2.08 7.94 21.34
CA ALA A 20 -1.08 8.98 21.11
C ALA A 20 -1.33 10.18 22.01
N THR A 21 -0.27 10.66 22.66
CA THR A 21 -0.34 11.86 23.48
C THR A 21 -0.19 13.12 22.62
N SER A 22 -0.63 14.27 23.17
CA SER A 22 -0.51 15.55 22.49
C SER A 22 0.95 15.85 22.15
N GLY A 23 1.20 16.21 20.88
CA GLY A 23 2.53 16.54 20.36
C GLY A 23 3.27 15.37 19.70
N GLU A 24 2.79 14.14 19.83
CA GLU A 24 3.34 13.02 19.08
C GLU A 24 2.79 12.97 17.65
N ARG A 25 3.71 12.79 16.68
CA ARG A 25 3.31 12.51 15.30
C ARG A 25 3.05 11.01 15.17
N ILE A 26 1.90 10.69 14.61
CA ILE A 26 1.44 9.32 14.42
C ILE A 26 1.88 8.84 13.04
N SER A 27 2.30 7.56 12.94
CA SER A 27 2.61 6.94 11.66
C SER A 27 1.35 6.54 10.92
N PHE A 28 1.38 6.73 9.59
CA PHE A 28 0.31 6.31 8.68
C PHE A 28 0.92 5.55 7.53
N ALA A 29 0.11 4.73 6.88
CA ALA A 29 0.48 4.07 5.64
C ALA A 29 -0.62 4.28 4.60
N TYR A 30 -0.22 4.22 3.33
CA TYR A 30 -1.12 4.38 2.19
C TYR A 30 -0.80 3.29 1.18
N LEU A 31 -1.82 2.79 0.51
CA LEU A 31 -1.61 1.87 -0.60
C LEU A 31 -2.54 2.21 -1.77
N GLY A 32 -2.10 1.90 -2.96
CA GLY A 32 -2.92 2.06 -4.14
C GLY A 32 -2.45 1.17 -5.27
N PRO A 33 -3.37 0.44 -5.92
CA PRO A 33 -3.03 -0.34 -7.09
C PRO A 33 -2.74 0.59 -8.27
N VAL A 34 -1.82 0.16 -9.14
CA VAL A 34 -1.48 0.86 -10.37
C VAL A 34 -1.48 -0.15 -11.49
N GLU A 35 -2.11 0.22 -12.60
CA GLU A 35 -2.02 -0.51 -13.86
C GLU A 35 -1.26 0.33 -14.86
N TRP A 36 -0.24 -0.25 -15.47
CA TRP A 36 0.48 0.38 -16.56
C TRP A 36 0.13 -0.37 -17.86
N ASP A 37 -0.35 0.38 -18.85
CA ASP A 37 -0.63 -0.14 -20.17
C ASP A 37 0.34 0.48 -21.16
N ASN A 38 1.28 -0.31 -21.63
CA ASN A 38 2.25 0.11 -22.63
C ASN A 38 1.90 -0.57 -23.97
N MET A 39 1.04 0.08 -24.74
CA MET A 39 0.60 -0.38 -26.05
C MET A 39 0.04 -1.81 -26.02
N GLY A 40 -0.80 -2.10 -25.04
CA GLY A 40 -1.40 -3.42 -24.86
C GLY A 40 -0.65 -4.35 -23.93
N ASN A 41 0.58 -4.02 -23.55
CA ASN A 41 1.33 -4.75 -22.55
C ASN A 41 0.95 -4.19 -21.16
N ILE A 42 0.14 -4.96 -20.44
CA ILE A 42 -0.41 -4.54 -19.16
C ILE A 42 0.43 -5.13 -18.04
N SER A 43 0.82 -4.28 -17.10
CA SER A 43 1.48 -4.68 -15.86
C SER A 43 0.87 -3.96 -14.67
N TYR A 44 1.03 -4.54 -13.49
CA TYR A 44 0.45 -4.02 -12.26
C TYR A 44 1.53 -3.78 -11.22
N GLY A 45 1.28 -2.83 -10.36
CA GLY A 45 2.09 -2.60 -9.17
C GLY A 45 1.22 -2.13 -8.02
N LEU A 46 1.70 -2.36 -6.82
CA LEU A 46 1.09 -1.83 -5.61
C LEU A 46 1.97 -0.72 -5.08
N TRP A 47 1.48 0.50 -5.13
CA TRP A 47 2.16 1.66 -4.57
C TRP A 47 1.92 1.69 -3.07
N ILE A 48 2.98 1.81 -2.29
CA ILE A 48 2.92 1.92 -0.84
C ILE A 48 3.73 3.12 -0.40
N HIS A 49 3.14 3.96 0.44
CA HIS A 49 3.79 5.07 1.10
C HIS A 49 3.65 4.90 2.60
N LEU A 50 4.78 4.86 3.29
CA LEU A 50 4.84 4.84 4.75
C LEU A 50 5.24 6.23 5.23
N ALA A 51 4.32 6.88 5.96
CA ALA A 51 4.54 8.19 6.57
C ALA A 51 4.88 7.98 8.05
N PRO A 52 6.18 7.90 8.41
CA PRO A 52 6.56 7.62 9.79
C PRO A 52 6.31 8.83 10.68
N GLY A 53 5.78 8.57 11.87
CA GLY A 53 5.71 9.54 12.94
C GLY A 53 6.93 9.44 13.86
N SER A 54 6.80 9.95 15.08
CA SER A 54 7.81 9.79 16.12
C SER A 54 7.61 8.53 16.97
N ASP A 55 6.52 7.79 16.72
CA ASP A 55 6.14 6.60 17.47
C ASP A 55 6.97 5.35 17.12
N TRP A 56 7.45 5.24 15.87
CA TRP A 56 8.17 4.08 15.37
C TRP A 56 9.34 4.47 14.47
N ARG A 57 10.39 3.64 14.50
CA ARG A 57 11.44 3.62 13.49
C ARG A 57 11.24 2.39 12.61
N PHE A 58 11.18 2.60 11.31
CA PHE A 58 10.95 1.54 10.35
C PHE A 58 12.19 1.23 9.54
N ASP A 59 12.37 -0.04 9.19
CA ASP A 59 13.36 -0.47 8.23
C ASP A 59 12.99 0.07 6.83
N ASP A 60 13.94 0.05 5.91
CA ASP A 60 13.67 0.41 4.51
C ASP A 60 12.65 -0.56 3.93
N ILE A 61 11.50 -0.02 3.48
CA ILE A 61 10.40 -0.84 2.93
C ILE A 61 10.79 -1.57 1.65
N ARG A 62 11.86 -1.15 0.97
CA ARG A 62 12.38 -1.82 -0.23
C ARG A 62 13.25 -3.03 0.09
N THR A 63 13.53 -3.28 1.35
CA THR A 63 14.24 -4.49 1.77
C THR A 63 13.35 -5.71 1.62
N ALA A 64 13.89 -6.81 1.12
CA ALA A 64 13.14 -8.05 0.98
C ALA A 64 12.55 -8.50 2.33
N GLY A 65 11.25 -8.80 2.33
CA GLY A 65 10.55 -9.21 3.54
C GLY A 65 10.13 -8.08 4.47
N ALA A 66 10.37 -6.81 4.10
CA ALA A 66 10.04 -5.68 4.97
C ALA A 66 8.55 -5.39 5.07
N VAL A 67 7.77 -5.74 4.04
CA VAL A 67 6.34 -5.46 3.98
C VAL A 67 5.55 -6.73 3.70
N THR A 68 4.54 -6.98 4.52
CA THR A 68 3.64 -8.13 4.38
C THR A 68 2.20 -7.63 4.27
N LEU A 69 1.48 -8.13 3.28
CA LEU A 69 0.06 -7.87 3.08
C LEU A 69 -0.75 -9.00 3.68
N SER A 70 -1.66 -8.69 4.60
CA SER A 70 -2.55 -9.65 5.23
C SER A 70 -3.98 -9.42 4.79
N LEU A 71 -4.62 -10.46 4.28
CA LEU A 71 -6.00 -10.48 3.83
C LEU A 71 -6.76 -11.56 4.62
N ASP A 72 -8.08 -11.67 4.39
CA ASP A 72 -8.92 -12.66 5.07
C ASP A 72 -8.42 -14.10 4.86
N ASP A 73 -7.87 -14.40 3.67
CA ASP A 73 -7.44 -15.74 3.28
C ASP A 73 -5.95 -16.02 3.53
N GLY A 74 -5.24 -15.09 4.12
CA GLY A 74 -3.82 -15.30 4.47
C GLY A 74 -2.94 -14.09 4.19
N ALA A 75 -1.66 -14.25 4.48
CA ALA A 75 -0.65 -13.22 4.35
C ALA A 75 0.31 -13.53 3.19
N ALA A 76 0.82 -12.49 2.55
CA ALA A 76 1.82 -12.58 1.49
C ALA A 76 2.90 -11.52 1.71
N VAL A 77 4.15 -11.95 1.64
CA VAL A 77 5.28 -11.03 1.65
C VAL A 77 5.35 -10.34 0.29
N LEU A 78 5.38 -9.01 0.31
CA LEU A 78 5.41 -8.22 -0.91
C LEU A 78 6.84 -8.09 -1.44
N SER A 79 6.98 -8.24 -2.77
CA SER A 79 8.28 -8.13 -3.44
C SER A 79 8.42 -6.75 -4.07
N PRO A 80 9.45 -5.97 -3.67
CA PRO A 80 9.69 -4.66 -4.26
C PRO A 80 9.99 -4.77 -5.76
N ILE A 81 9.48 -3.81 -6.54
CA ILE A 81 9.75 -3.69 -7.97
C ILE A 81 10.12 -2.25 -8.30
N GLU A 82 10.75 -2.07 -9.45
CA GLU A 82 10.93 -0.74 -10.02
C GLU A 82 9.72 -0.37 -10.86
N ALA A 83 9.19 0.84 -10.66
CA ALA A 83 8.14 1.36 -11.52
C ALA A 83 8.68 1.64 -12.92
N PRO A 84 7.86 1.52 -13.96
CA PRO A 84 8.25 1.96 -15.30
C PRO A 84 8.69 3.43 -15.27
N LYS A 85 9.79 3.73 -15.94
CA LYS A 85 10.41 5.08 -15.93
C LYS A 85 9.61 6.12 -16.70
N LEU A 86 8.55 5.71 -17.38
CA LEU A 86 7.73 6.58 -18.22
C LEU A 86 6.53 7.09 -17.44
N GLY A 87 6.43 8.39 -17.29
CA GLY A 87 5.28 9.05 -16.72
C GLY A 87 5.45 9.43 -15.25
N ARG A 88 4.45 10.16 -14.77
CA ARG A 88 4.37 10.60 -13.37
C ARG A 88 3.79 9.50 -12.51
N SER A 89 4.19 9.46 -11.24
CA SER A 89 3.49 8.61 -10.27
C SER A 89 2.03 9.05 -10.18
N PRO A 90 1.07 8.11 -10.23
CA PRO A 90 -0.34 8.45 -10.11
C PRO A 90 -0.73 8.89 -8.69
N TYR A 91 0.11 8.58 -7.72
CA TYR A 91 -0.09 8.97 -6.32
C TYR A 91 1.04 9.87 -5.86
N GLN A 92 0.72 10.84 -5.03
CA GLN A 92 1.69 11.75 -4.44
C GLN A 92 2.03 11.31 -3.01
N PRO A 93 3.31 11.27 -2.64
CA PRO A 93 3.68 11.04 -1.24
C PRO A 93 3.07 12.11 -0.35
N VAL A 94 2.48 11.69 0.77
CA VAL A 94 1.81 12.59 1.71
C VAL A 94 2.83 13.44 2.46
N VAL A 95 3.99 12.85 2.78
CA VAL A 95 5.07 13.55 3.46
C VAL A 95 6.39 13.32 2.75
N PRO A 96 7.26 14.36 2.62
CA PRO A 96 8.52 14.21 1.90
C PRO A 96 9.54 13.33 2.64
N TRP A 97 9.42 13.18 3.95
CA TRP A 97 10.31 12.33 4.74
C TRP A 97 9.85 10.87 4.83
N GLY A 98 8.71 10.54 4.20
CA GLY A 98 8.21 9.17 4.17
C GLY A 98 8.96 8.30 3.18
N GLN A 99 8.69 7.01 3.26
CA GLN A 99 9.21 6.01 2.33
C GLN A 99 8.15 5.65 1.31
N THR A 100 8.54 5.56 0.04
CA THR A 100 7.63 5.19 -1.05
C THR A 100 8.27 4.11 -1.89
N ALA A 101 7.50 3.08 -2.22
CA ALA A 101 7.97 2.00 -3.09
C ALA A 101 6.80 1.38 -3.85
N TYR A 102 7.13 0.68 -4.93
CA TYR A 102 6.21 -0.18 -5.67
C TYR A 102 6.52 -1.63 -5.37
N PHE A 103 5.47 -2.42 -5.30
CA PHE A 103 5.56 -3.85 -5.04
C PHE A 103 4.85 -4.61 -6.15
N ASN A 104 5.27 -5.85 -6.35
CA ASN A 104 4.66 -6.70 -7.36
C ASN A 104 3.18 -6.94 -7.04
N LEU A 105 2.35 -6.82 -8.05
CA LEU A 105 0.92 -7.03 -7.95
C LEU A 105 0.43 -7.70 -9.22
N ASP A 106 -0.46 -8.67 -9.08
CA ASP A 106 -1.18 -9.27 -10.21
C ASP A 106 -2.69 -9.14 -10.02
N VAL A 107 -3.43 -9.45 -11.07
CA VAL A 107 -4.90 -9.35 -11.05
C VAL A 107 -5.52 -10.24 -9.99
N GLN A 108 -4.95 -11.42 -9.75
CA GLN A 108 -5.47 -12.35 -8.75
C GLN A 108 -5.33 -11.78 -7.34
N MET A 109 -4.18 -11.18 -7.03
CA MET A 109 -3.95 -10.51 -5.76
C MET A 109 -4.91 -9.33 -5.59
N LEU A 110 -5.10 -8.54 -6.65
CA LEU A 110 -6.01 -7.40 -6.63
C LEU A 110 -7.46 -7.84 -6.37
N LYS A 111 -7.90 -8.93 -7.00
CA LYS A 111 -9.23 -9.51 -6.75
C LYS A 111 -9.37 -10.03 -5.32
N ARG A 112 -8.34 -10.66 -4.78
CA ARG A 112 -8.33 -11.09 -3.38
C ARG A 112 -8.45 -9.92 -2.42
N MET A 113 -7.73 -8.83 -2.69
CA MET A 113 -7.85 -7.60 -1.89
C MET A 113 -9.27 -7.04 -1.94
N ALA A 114 -9.86 -6.98 -3.13
CA ALA A 114 -11.22 -6.44 -3.32
C ALA A 114 -12.30 -7.31 -2.68
N SER A 115 -12.06 -8.60 -2.49
CA SER A 115 -13.01 -9.52 -1.83
C SER A 115 -12.74 -9.69 -0.33
N SER A 116 -11.69 -9.08 0.19
CA SER A 116 -11.29 -9.19 1.58
C SER A 116 -11.93 -8.10 2.43
N GLN A 117 -12.46 -8.43 3.58
CA GLN A 117 -12.95 -7.44 4.53
C GLN A 117 -11.81 -6.82 5.32
N LYS A 118 -10.72 -7.57 5.50
CA LYS A 118 -9.54 -7.15 6.21
C LYS A 118 -8.42 -6.91 5.21
N ILE A 119 -7.87 -5.70 5.18
CA ILE A 119 -6.67 -5.34 4.42
C ILE A 119 -5.70 -4.72 5.41
N GLU A 120 -4.58 -5.40 5.65
CA GLU A 120 -3.58 -4.96 6.60
C GLU A 120 -2.19 -5.02 6.00
N LEU A 121 -1.34 -4.08 6.37
CA LEU A 121 0.08 -4.08 6.03
C LEU A 121 0.89 -4.17 7.31
N ASP A 122 1.85 -5.09 7.33
CA ASP A 122 2.83 -5.20 8.41
C ASP A 122 4.18 -4.69 7.89
N PHE A 123 4.76 -3.72 8.60
CA PHE A 123 6.07 -3.17 8.29
C PHE A 123 7.06 -3.58 9.38
N LYS A 124 8.28 -3.95 8.98
CA LYS A 124 9.34 -4.19 9.93
C LYS A 124 9.83 -2.90 10.54
N ALA A 125 9.81 -2.85 11.86
CA ALA A 125 10.39 -1.76 12.63
C ALA A 125 11.81 -2.14 13.08
N ALA A 126 12.56 -1.13 13.53
CA ALA A 126 13.87 -1.32 14.09
C ALA A 126 13.79 -2.33 15.27
N GLY A 127 14.71 -3.28 15.32
CA GLY A 127 14.70 -4.35 16.30
C GLY A 127 13.91 -5.59 15.88
N GLY A 128 13.34 -5.62 14.66
CA GLY A 128 12.66 -6.79 14.10
C GLY A 128 11.19 -6.91 14.43
N ALA A 129 10.60 -5.97 15.16
CA ALA A 129 9.16 -5.96 15.45
C ALA A 129 8.36 -5.67 14.19
N ALA A 130 7.18 -6.30 14.06
CA ALA A 130 6.25 -5.99 13.00
C ALA A 130 5.19 -5.01 13.51
N VAL A 131 4.97 -3.93 12.77
CA VAL A 131 3.96 -2.92 13.09
C VAL A 131 2.85 -3.00 12.05
N ARG A 132 1.63 -3.23 12.51
CA ARG A 132 0.46 -3.47 11.66
C ARG A 132 -0.37 -2.21 11.47
N PHE A 133 -0.69 -1.94 10.20
CA PHE A 133 -1.62 -0.89 9.79
C PHE A 133 -2.84 -1.52 9.13
N THR A 134 -4.02 -1.03 9.48
CA THR A 134 -5.29 -1.58 9.00
C THR A 134 -6.01 -0.54 8.15
N ALA A 135 -6.55 -0.96 7.02
CA ALA A 135 -7.35 -0.11 6.14
C ALA A 135 -8.73 0.17 6.75
N GLY A 136 -9.29 1.34 6.45
CA GLY A 136 -10.65 1.68 6.82
C GLY A 136 -11.70 0.81 6.12
N GLY A 137 -12.95 0.86 6.61
CA GLY A 137 -14.01 -0.02 6.14
C GLY A 137 -14.46 0.19 4.70
N ASP A 138 -14.12 1.32 4.09
CA ASP A 138 -14.43 1.65 2.69
C ASP A 138 -13.40 1.17 1.67
N ALA A 139 -12.28 0.62 2.12
CA ALA A 139 -11.20 0.19 1.24
C ALA A 139 -11.65 -0.88 0.26
N ARG A 140 -12.38 -1.88 0.74
CA ARG A 140 -12.92 -2.96 -0.10
C ARG A 140 -13.81 -2.41 -1.21
N GLU A 141 -14.73 -1.52 -0.86
CA GLU A 141 -15.66 -0.93 -1.83
C GLU A 141 -14.93 -0.12 -2.89
N THR A 142 -13.91 0.62 -2.49
CA THR A 142 -13.05 1.37 -3.40
C THR A 142 -12.35 0.45 -4.40
N LEU A 143 -11.81 -0.67 -3.93
CA LEU A 143 -11.13 -1.65 -4.79
C LEU A 143 -12.11 -2.37 -5.72
N VAL A 144 -13.31 -2.69 -5.26
CA VAL A 144 -14.35 -3.30 -6.10
C VAL A 144 -14.72 -2.37 -7.25
N ARG A 145 -14.90 -1.09 -6.97
CA ARG A 145 -15.17 -0.09 -8.02
C ARG A 145 -14.01 0.06 -9.01
N TYR A 146 -12.79 0.03 -8.52
CA TYR A 146 -11.60 0.07 -9.37
C TYR A 146 -11.55 -1.12 -10.31
N LEU A 147 -11.74 -2.35 -9.81
CA LEU A 147 -11.78 -3.56 -10.63
C LEU A 147 -12.86 -3.48 -11.69
N HIS A 148 -14.07 -3.07 -11.31
CA HIS A 148 -15.18 -2.95 -12.23
C HIS A 148 -14.89 -1.95 -13.36
N TRP A 149 -14.32 -0.81 -13.00
CA TRP A 149 -13.93 0.21 -13.97
C TRP A 149 -12.84 -0.29 -14.93
N ARG A 150 -11.95 -1.17 -14.46
CA ARG A 150 -10.91 -1.77 -15.31
C ARG A 150 -11.37 -3.00 -16.07
N GLY A 151 -12.63 -3.42 -15.92
CA GLY A 151 -13.23 -4.51 -16.69
C GLY A 151 -13.05 -5.90 -16.10
N TYR A 152 -12.76 -5.98 -14.80
CA TYR A 152 -12.58 -7.27 -14.13
C TYR A 152 -13.78 -7.70 -13.29
#